data_baa9f9b1e41879f77f201c37f9b1c336
#
_entry.id   baa9f9b1e41879f77f201c37f9b1c336
#
_cell.length_a   1.000
_cell.length_b   1.000
_cell.length_c   1.000
_cell.angle_alpha   90.00
_cell.angle_beta   90.00
_cell.angle_gamma   90.00
#
_symmetry.space_group_name_H-M   'P 1'
#
loop_
_entity.id
_entity.type
_entity.pdbx_description
1 polymer ?
#
loop_
_entity_poly.entity_id
_entity_poly.type
_entity_poly.pdbx_seq_one_letter_code
_entity_poly.pdbx_strand_id
1 'polypeptide(L)'
;MSSPLAPLHLVHRASSAGVFGQIQWDDRADEQARSNADLLGLTPEGIRRLLHAFVSGGGRLDERQEARPDWLEANADRPSYYRDFWYRAVVPVPDLFPNGLFVEVRLFDDDPQDPWVEIVNAHPQV
;
A
#
# COMPACT_ATOMS: atom_id res chain seq x y z
N MET A 1 -18.18 -13.55 -21.28
CA MET A 1 -17.35 -12.35 -21.21
C MET A 1 -16.68 -12.29 -19.85
N SER A 2 -15.37 -12.39 -19.82
CA SER A 2 -14.66 -12.27 -18.55
C SER A 2 -14.66 -10.83 -18.09
N SER A 3 -15.08 -10.59 -16.86
CA SER A 3 -14.95 -9.28 -16.26
C SER A 3 -13.46 -8.98 -16.04
N PRO A 4 -13.03 -7.73 -16.22
CA PRO A 4 -11.69 -7.35 -15.80
C PRO A 4 -11.52 -7.65 -14.31
N LEU A 5 -10.30 -8.02 -13.91
CA LEU A 5 -10.02 -8.23 -12.49
C LEU A 5 -10.30 -6.95 -11.73
N ALA A 6 -11.00 -7.06 -10.60
CA ALA A 6 -11.22 -5.92 -9.74
C ALA A 6 -9.87 -5.35 -9.26
N PRO A 7 -9.74 -4.02 -9.11
CA PRO A 7 -8.49 -3.41 -8.64
C PRO A 7 -7.96 -4.05 -7.36
N LEU A 8 -8.83 -4.41 -6.43
CA LEU A 8 -8.43 -5.11 -5.20
C LEU A 8 -7.68 -6.41 -5.49
N HIS A 9 -8.10 -7.17 -6.50
CA HIS A 9 -7.42 -8.40 -6.93
C HIS A 9 -6.00 -8.12 -7.40
N LEU A 10 -5.82 -7.06 -8.17
CA LEU A 10 -4.50 -6.67 -8.69
C LEU A 10 -3.59 -6.18 -7.57
N VAL A 11 -4.14 -5.40 -6.63
CA VAL A 11 -3.39 -4.94 -5.46
C VAL A 11 -2.93 -6.13 -4.62
N HIS A 12 -3.80 -7.10 -4.40
CA HIS A 12 -3.47 -8.30 -3.65
C HIS A 12 -2.39 -9.12 -4.36
N ARG A 13 -2.54 -9.32 -5.66
CA ARG A 13 -1.56 -10.05 -6.48
C ARG A 13 -0.20 -9.36 -6.46
N ALA A 14 -0.15 -8.05 -6.66
CA ALA A 14 1.10 -7.30 -6.63
C ALA A 14 1.76 -7.37 -5.27
N SER A 15 1.00 -7.18 -4.21
CA SER A 15 1.52 -7.16 -2.83
C SER A 15 2.09 -8.52 -2.42
N SER A 16 1.53 -9.62 -2.92
CA SER A 16 1.95 -10.99 -2.57
C SER A 16 2.90 -11.62 -3.60
N ALA A 17 3.24 -10.92 -4.68
CA ALA A 17 4.02 -11.49 -5.76
C ALA A 17 5.45 -11.85 -5.33
N GLY A 18 5.91 -13.04 -5.78
CA GLY A 18 7.30 -13.46 -5.61
C GLY A 18 7.81 -13.44 -4.18
N VAL A 19 9.11 -13.20 -4.04
CA VAL A 19 9.80 -13.20 -2.73
C VAL A 19 9.71 -11.84 -2.05
N PHE A 20 9.62 -10.76 -2.82
CA PHE A 20 9.68 -9.40 -2.29
C PHE A 20 8.44 -8.56 -2.58
N GLY A 21 7.48 -9.10 -3.34
CA GLY A 21 6.32 -8.35 -3.82
C GLY A 21 6.67 -7.41 -4.97
N GLN A 22 5.64 -6.94 -5.65
CA GLN A 22 5.75 -5.87 -6.64
C GLN A 22 5.23 -4.58 -6.00
N ILE A 23 6.00 -4.09 -5.04
CA ILE A 23 5.67 -2.98 -4.16
C ILE A 23 6.76 -1.94 -4.29
N GLN A 24 6.36 -0.72 -4.58
CA GLN A 24 7.27 0.43 -4.58
C GLN A 24 6.77 1.50 -3.61
N TRP A 25 7.62 2.47 -3.33
CA TRP A 25 7.26 3.62 -2.50
C TRP A 25 7.09 4.85 -3.38
N ASP A 26 6.07 5.66 -3.07
CA ASP A 26 6.05 7.05 -3.47
C ASP A 26 7.26 7.77 -2.85
N ASP A 27 7.97 8.57 -3.64
CA ASP A 27 9.23 9.19 -3.19
C ASP A 27 9.03 10.05 -1.94
N ARG A 28 7.95 10.82 -1.89
CA ARG A 28 7.64 11.69 -0.75
C ARG A 28 7.30 10.87 0.49
N ALA A 29 6.53 9.81 0.31
CA ALA A 29 6.17 8.92 1.42
C ALA A 29 7.39 8.18 1.97
N ASP A 30 8.30 7.74 1.10
CA ASP A 30 9.58 7.13 1.49
C ASP A 30 10.38 8.10 2.37
N GLU A 31 10.55 9.32 1.91
CA GLU A 31 11.29 10.35 2.64
C GLU A 31 10.65 10.65 3.99
N GLN A 32 9.34 10.77 4.04
CA GLN A 32 8.61 10.99 5.29
C GLN A 32 8.80 9.81 6.25
N ALA A 33 8.75 8.58 5.76
CA ALA A 33 8.94 7.39 6.59
C ALA A 33 10.34 7.33 7.18
N ARG A 34 11.37 7.69 6.40
CA ARG A 34 12.75 7.71 6.87
C ARG A 34 12.98 8.69 8.00
N SER A 35 12.24 9.80 8.02
CA SER A 35 12.38 10.85 9.03
C SER A 35 11.36 10.74 10.17
N ASN A 36 10.46 9.76 10.14
CA ASN A 36 9.42 9.63 11.16
C ASN A 36 9.92 8.84 12.37
N ALA A 37 10.18 9.55 13.47
CA ALA A 37 10.65 8.93 14.71
C ALA A 37 9.63 7.94 15.31
N ASP A 38 8.34 8.12 15.03
CA ASP A 38 7.28 7.23 15.55
C ASP A 38 7.39 5.81 14.98
N LEU A 39 8.09 5.62 13.86
CA LEU A 39 8.35 4.31 13.29
C LEU A 39 9.47 3.55 13.99
N LEU A 40 10.11 4.15 15.01
CA LEU A 40 11.08 3.48 15.89
C LEU A 40 12.26 2.84 15.13
N GLY A 41 12.68 3.47 14.02
CA GLY A 41 13.78 2.97 13.21
C GLY A 41 13.39 1.96 12.14
N LEU A 42 12.11 1.61 12.03
CA LEU A 42 11.63 0.76 10.94
C LEU A 42 11.79 1.50 9.61
N THR A 43 12.52 0.88 8.69
CA THR A 43 12.85 1.51 7.39
C THR A 43 11.74 1.28 6.37
N PRO A 44 11.67 2.09 5.29
CA PRO A 44 10.76 1.82 4.18
C PRO A 44 10.92 0.40 3.61
N GLU A 45 12.14 -0.09 3.51
CA GLU A 45 12.38 -1.47 3.04
C GLU A 45 11.78 -2.50 4.01
N GLY A 46 11.92 -2.28 5.31
CA GLY A 46 11.32 -3.14 6.33
C GLY A 46 9.81 -3.13 6.26
N ILE A 47 9.19 -1.96 6.05
CA ILE A 47 7.74 -1.82 5.90
C ILE A 47 7.26 -2.57 4.66
N ARG A 48 7.97 -2.45 3.55
CA ARG A 48 7.65 -3.18 2.32
C ARG A 48 7.64 -4.69 2.54
N ARG A 49 8.65 -5.20 3.24
CA ARG A 49 8.75 -6.63 3.58
C ARG A 49 7.62 -7.09 4.50
N LEU A 50 7.27 -6.28 5.49
CA LEU A 50 6.16 -6.56 6.39
C LEU A 50 4.84 -6.61 5.64
N LEU A 51 4.60 -5.67 4.74
CA LEU A 51 3.39 -5.67 3.91
C LEU A 51 3.32 -6.93 3.04
N HIS A 52 4.42 -7.27 2.37
CA HIS A 52 4.48 -8.47 1.54
C HIS A 52 4.18 -9.73 2.36
N ALA A 53 4.83 -9.90 3.50
CA ALA A 53 4.62 -11.06 4.36
C ALA A 53 3.18 -11.14 4.89
N PHE A 54 2.61 -9.99 5.25
CA PHE A 54 1.24 -9.91 5.75
C PHE A 54 0.24 -10.38 4.68
N VAL A 55 0.34 -9.85 3.47
CA VAL A 55 -0.59 -10.20 2.38
C VAL A 55 -0.36 -11.64 1.92
N SER A 56 0.90 -12.07 1.79
CA SER A 56 1.24 -13.45 1.42
C SER A 56 0.74 -14.46 2.43
N GLY A 57 0.67 -14.09 3.70
CA GLY A 57 0.15 -14.92 4.77
C GLY A 57 -1.37 -14.90 4.92
N GLY A 58 -2.09 -14.26 4.01
CA GLY A 58 -3.55 -14.18 4.04
C GLY A 58 -4.09 -12.92 4.72
N GLY A 59 -3.22 -11.95 5.00
CA GLY A 59 -3.63 -10.66 5.57
C GLY A 59 -4.55 -9.89 4.64
N ARG A 60 -5.49 -9.17 5.22
CA ARG A 60 -6.57 -8.50 4.48
C ARG A 60 -6.21 -7.07 4.14
N LEU A 61 -6.51 -6.70 2.89
CA LEU A 61 -6.48 -5.32 2.42
C LEU A 61 -7.92 -4.81 2.30
N ASP A 62 -8.19 -3.64 2.88
CA ASP A 62 -9.51 -3.01 2.79
C ASP A 62 -9.50 -1.95 1.69
N GLU A 63 -10.38 -2.10 0.70
CA GLU A 63 -10.56 -1.11 -0.35
C GLU A 63 -11.38 0.07 0.16
N ARG A 64 -10.91 1.28 -0.14
CA ARG A 64 -11.58 2.53 0.19
C ARG A 64 -11.69 3.41 -1.03
N GLN A 65 -12.84 4.06 -1.18
CA GLN A 65 -13.00 5.09 -2.21
C GLN A 65 -12.39 6.40 -1.71
N GLU A 66 -11.63 7.05 -2.58
CA GLU A 66 -10.99 8.32 -2.23
C GLU A 66 -12.03 9.42 -2.12
N ALA A 67 -12.03 10.13 -1.00
CA ALA A 67 -12.95 11.23 -0.76
C ALA A 67 -12.22 12.54 -0.40
N ARG A 68 -10.89 12.53 -0.35
CA ARG A 68 -10.09 13.72 -0.01
C ARG A 68 -9.92 14.61 -1.24
N PRO A 69 -10.54 15.83 -1.26
CA PRO A 69 -10.46 16.71 -2.43
C PRO A 69 -9.04 17.08 -2.82
N ASP A 70 -8.15 17.30 -1.86
CA ASP A 70 -6.77 17.68 -2.12
C ASP A 70 -6.01 16.59 -2.87
N TRP A 71 -6.24 15.33 -2.51
CA TRP A 71 -5.65 14.20 -3.23
C TRP A 71 -6.18 14.12 -4.67
N LEU A 72 -7.50 14.21 -4.83
CA LEU A 72 -8.13 14.12 -6.14
C LEU A 72 -7.65 15.24 -7.06
N GLU A 73 -7.52 16.45 -6.55
CA GLU A 73 -7.00 17.58 -7.31
C GLU A 73 -5.54 17.39 -7.69
N ALA A 74 -4.70 17.00 -6.74
CA ALA A 74 -3.27 16.81 -6.96
C ALA A 74 -2.97 15.66 -7.94
N ASN A 75 -3.87 14.70 -8.06
CA ASN A 75 -3.71 13.50 -8.88
C ASN A 75 -4.71 13.44 -10.04
N ALA A 76 -5.26 14.57 -10.45
CA ALA A 76 -6.30 14.65 -11.49
C ALA A 76 -5.87 14.06 -12.83
N ASP A 77 -4.57 14.07 -13.13
CA ASP A 77 -3.99 13.53 -14.37
C ASP A 77 -3.58 12.05 -14.25
N ARG A 78 -3.76 11.45 -13.07
CA ARG A 78 -3.44 10.04 -12.87
C ARG A 78 -4.61 9.14 -13.30
N PRO A 79 -4.34 7.86 -13.63
CA PRO A 79 -5.41 6.91 -13.93
C PRO A 79 -6.40 6.76 -12.75
N SER A 80 -7.65 6.47 -13.08
CA SER A 80 -8.70 6.34 -12.06
C SER A 80 -8.40 5.25 -11.03
N TYR A 81 -7.77 4.15 -11.45
CA TYR A 81 -7.43 3.07 -10.51
C TYR A 81 -6.42 3.51 -9.44
N TYR A 82 -5.57 4.49 -9.74
CA TYR A 82 -4.63 5.08 -8.79
C TYR A 82 -5.29 6.21 -7.98
N ARG A 83 -6.05 7.06 -8.65
CA ARG A 83 -6.62 8.29 -8.09
C ARG A 83 -7.83 8.06 -7.19
N ASP A 84 -8.74 7.17 -7.61
CA ASP A 84 -10.08 7.10 -7.02
C ASP A 84 -10.22 6.08 -5.88
N PHE A 85 -9.24 5.22 -5.70
CA PHE A 85 -9.26 4.17 -4.68
C PHE A 85 -7.94 4.08 -3.95
N TRP A 86 -8.01 3.64 -2.68
CA TRP A 86 -6.83 3.29 -1.90
C TRP A 86 -7.13 2.06 -1.06
N TYR A 87 -6.06 1.42 -0.59
CA TYR A 87 -6.15 0.14 0.10
C TYR A 87 -5.41 0.24 1.41
N ARG A 88 -6.06 -0.24 2.48
CA ARG A 88 -5.53 -0.15 3.83
C ARG A 88 -5.11 -1.52 4.32
N ALA A 89 -3.89 -1.61 4.82
CA ALA A 89 -3.42 -2.75 5.61
C ALA A 89 -3.10 -2.27 7.01
N VAL A 90 -3.52 -3.03 8.02
CA VAL A 90 -3.06 -2.85 9.40
C VAL A 90 -2.25 -4.08 9.74
N VAL A 91 -0.94 -3.93 9.64
CA VAL A 91 0.00 -5.04 9.76
C VAL A 91 0.38 -5.24 11.22
N PRO A 92 0.20 -6.43 11.80
CA PRO A 92 0.63 -6.69 13.17
C PRO A 92 2.15 -6.60 13.29
N VAL A 93 2.62 -5.78 14.22
CA VAL A 93 4.05 -5.67 14.59
C VAL A 93 4.09 -5.58 16.11
N PRO A 94 3.79 -6.68 16.82
CA PRO A 94 3.52 -6.62 18.26
C PRO A 94 4.68 -6.12 19.12
N ASP A 95 5.92 -6.33 18.66
CA ASP A 95 7.10 -5.88 19.41
C ASP A 95 7.33 -4.36 19.32
N LEU A 96 6.73 -3.69 18.34
CA LEU A 96 6.92 -2.25 18.14
C LEU A 96 5.62 -1.45 18.30
N PHE A 97 4.52 -1.95 17.73
CA PHE A 97 3.27 -1.19 17.66
C PHE A 97 2.12 -2.04 18.20
N PRO A 98 1.58 -1.73 19.37
CA PRO A 98 0.53 -2.53 19.98
C PRO A 98 -0.76 -2.61 19.16
N ASN A 99 -1.04 -1.56 18.35
CA ASN A 99 -2.22 -1.51 17.48
C ASN A 99 -1.89 -1.79 16.02
N GLY A 100 -0.65 -2.20 15.72
CA GLY A 100 -0.21 -2.51 14.37
C GLY A 100 0.35 -1.32 13.61
N LEU A 101 0.76 -1.58 12.38
CA LEU A 101 1.29 -0.60 11.46
C LEU A 101 0.27 -0.35 10.36
N PHE A 102 -0.19 0.90 10.25
CA PHE A 102 -1.07 1.33 9.16
C PHE A 102 -0.22 1.53 7.89
N VAL A 103 -0.65 0.91 6.78
CA VAL A 103 -0.03 1.11 5.47
C VAL A 103 -1.11 1.41 4.45
N GLU A 104 -0.97 2.53 3.77
CA GLU A 104 -1.86 2.92 2.67
C GLU A 104 -1.17 2.64 1.35
N VAL A 105 -1.82 1.87 0.47
CA VAL A 105 -1.29 1.54 -0.85
C VAL A 105 -2.26 1.95 -1.94
N ARG A 106 -1.69 2.23 -3.13
CA ARG A 106 -2.43 2.53 -4.36
C ARG A 106 -2.02 1.55 -5.44
N LEU A 107 -2.94 1.22 -6.33
CA LEU A 107 -2.61 0.47 -7.53
C LEU A 107 -1.87 1.41 -8.49
N PHE A 108 -0.59 1.13 -8.74
CA PHE A 108 0.26 1.97 -9.56
C PHE A 108 0.25 1.55 -11.03
N ASP A 109 0.24 0.24 -11.29
CA ASP A 109 0.17 -0.33 -12.63
C ASP A 109 -0.87 -1.44 -12.62
N ASP A 110 -1.88 -1.33 -13.47
CA ASP A 110 -3.00 -2.28 -13.53
C ASP A 110 -2.82 -3.37 -14.58
N ASP A 111 -1.61 -3.55 -15.10
CA ASP A 111 -1.31 -4.66 -16.01
C ASP A 111 -1.58 -5.99 -15.29
N PRO A 112 -2.54 -6.80 -15.75
CA PRO A 112 -2.85 -8.06 -15.07
C PRO A 112 -1.69 -9.07 -15.05
N GLN A 113 -0.72 -8.89 -15.96
CA GLN A 113 0.46 -9.76 -16.04
C GLN A 113 1.59 -9.27 -15.14
N ASP A 114 1.60 -7.99 -14.79
CA ASP A 114 2.69 -7.38 -14.04
C ASP A 114 2.17 -6.19 -13.21
N PRO A 115 1.23 -6.42 -12.29
CA PRO A 115 0.66 -5.32 -11.50
C PRO A 115 1.66 -4.83 -10.45
N TRP A 116 1.65 -3.51 -10.19
CA TRP A 116 2.47 -2.88 -9.16
C TRP A 116 1.62 -2.03 -8.25
N VAL A 117 1.98 -2.02 -6.97
CA VAL A 117 1.39 -1.14 -5.97
C VAL A 117 2.44 -0.16 -5.46
N GLU A 118 1.96 0.98 -4.96
CA GLU A 118 2.79 2.04 -4.41
C GLU A 118 2.34 2.33 -3.00
N ILE A 119 3.28 2.32 -2.05
CA ILE A 119 3.01 2.75 -0.68
C ILE A 119 3.04 4.27 -0.67
N VAL A 120 1.96 4.89 -0.22
CA VAL A 120 1.81 6.35 -0.18
C VAL A 120 1.74 6.89 1.24
N ASN A 121 1.59 6.04 2.24
CA ASN A 121 1.60 6.43 3.64
C ASN A 121 1.83 5.22 4.54
N ALA A 122 2.56 5.41 5.63
CA ALA A 122 2.74 4.40 6.66
C ALA A 122 3.01 5.08 8.00
N HIS A 123 2.32 4.63 9.04
CA HIS A 123 2.51 5.13 10.39
C HIS A 123 1.96 4.12 11.40
N PRO A 124 2.37 4.20 12.68
CA PRO A 124 1.76 3.35 13.70
C PRO A 124 0.25 3.58 13.77
N GLN A 125 -0.52 2.51 13.86
CA GLN A 125 -1.97 2.61 14.03
C GLN A 125 -2.29 3.11 15.44
N VAL A 126 -3.15 4.11 15.50
CA VAL A 126 -3.55 4.75 16.76
C VAL A 126 -4.64 3.96 17.46
#